data_78e7d91bf4e0cb364a651cd656c86d4d
#
_entry.id   78e7d91bf4e0cb364a651cd656c86d4d
#
_cell.length_a   1.000
_cell.length_b   1.000
_cell.length_c   1.000
_cell.angle_alpha   90.00
_cell.angle_beta   90.00
_cell.angle_gamma   90.00
#
_symmetry.space_group_name_H-M   'P 1'
#
loop_
_entity.id
_entity.type
_entity.pdbx_description
1 polymer ?
#
loop_
_entity_poly.entity_id
_entity_poly.type
_entity_poly.pdbx_seq_one_letter_code
_entity_poly.pdbx_strand_id
1 'polypeptide(L)'
;MNRHLVLLSIAQGLFLTNNVTFIAINGLVGLSLAPESWMATLPVMGYVVGGALSTGLVAKTQSRFGRRISFQLGLLVALFSALLAAYAAWSHNFWLLVCATVIAGYYSANGQLYRFAAAELSVESFREKAVSLVMAGGLIGAIVGPNLASRTRTLYETPFLGAYMALGIVAILAMVCMSSIRFPAVPAKKPGDSVGRPLSEIMRQPVFIVAAAAAALSYGVMNLLMAATPLAMQVCGYAFSDAALVLEWHVIGMFAPGFFTGHLIKKFG
;
A
#
# COMPACT_ATOMS: atom_id res chain seq x y z
N MET A 1 -0.14 -14.44 -21.95
CA MET A 1 0.06 -13.65 -20.72
C MET A 1 1.57 -13.52 -20.50
N ASN A 2 2.08 -12.31 -20.35
CA ASN A 2 3.51 -12.07 -20.20
C ASN A 2 3.94 -12.45 -18.76
N ARG A 3 5.05 -13.24 -18.64
CA ARG A 3 5.61 -13.63 -17.32
C ARG A 3 5.80 -12.44 -16.37
N HIS A 4 6.19 -11.29 -16.89
CA HIS A 4 6.41 -10.09 -16.08
C HIS A 4 5.12 -9.53 -15.49
N LEU A 5 3.97 -9.63 -16.18
CA LEU A 5 2.67 -9.25 -15.67
C LEU A 5 2.21 -10.18 -14.53
N VAL A 6 2.46 -11.49 -14.67
CA VAL A 6 2.14 -12.45 -13.59
C VAL A 6 2.96 -12.14 -12.33
N LEU A 7 4.27 -11.92 -12.50
CA LEU A 7 5.14 -11.56 -11.38
C LEU A 7 4.71 -10.22 -10.74
N LEU A 8 4.31 -9.24 -11.56
CA LEU A 8 3.82 -7.96 -11.04
C LEU A 8 2.47 -8.11 -10.29
N SER A 9 1.59 -9.02 -10.74
CA SER A 9 0.35 -9.36 -10.02
C SER A 9 0.64 -10.01 -8.67
N ILE A 10 1.63 -10.89 -8.60
CA ILE A 10 2.11 -11.48 -7.32
C ILE A 10 2.70 -10.38 -6.43
N ALA A 11 3.54 -9.51 -6.98
CA ALA A 11 4.10 -8.37 -6.25
C ALA A 11 3.01 -7.43 -5.70
N GLN A 12 1.93 -7.21 -6.46
CA GLN A 12 0.76 -6.45 -6.01
C GLN A 12 0.04 -7.17 -4.85
N GLY A 13 -0.10 -8.49 -4.92
CA GLY A 13 -0.66 -9.29 -3.82
C GLY A 13 0.18 -9.17 -2.55
N LEU A 14 1.50 -9.28 -2.66
CA LEU A 14 2.44 -9.11 -1.54
C LEU A 14 2.42 -7.66 -1.00
N PHE A 15 2.31 -6.66 -1.88
CA PHE A 15 2.13 -5.27 -1.48
C PHE A 15 0.86 -5.08 -0.66
N LEU A 16 -0.27 -5.60 -1.11
CA LEU A 16 -1.54 -5.48 -0.38
C LEU A 16 -1.57 -6.32 0.88
N THR A 17 -0.94 -7.51 0.90
CA THR A 17 -0.72 -8.26 2.15
C THR A 17 -0.03 -7.39 3.19
N ASN A 18 1.07 -6.74 2.81
CA ASN A 18 1.81 -5.84 3.71
C ASN A 18 0.95 -4.63 4.12
N ASN A 19 0.34 -3.95 3.16
CA ASN A 19 -0.44 -2.73 3.39
C ASN A 19 -1.65 -2.96 4.31
N VAL A 20 -2.45 -3.98 4.03
CA VAL A 20 -3.65 -4.30 4.82
C VAL A 20 -3.28 -4.73 6.24
N THR A 21 -2.29 -5.64 6.37
CA THR A 21 -1.78 -6.06 7.68
C THR A 21 -1.28 -4.85 8.47
N PHE A 22 -0.47 -4.00 7.86
CA PHE A 22 0.15 -2.84 8.50
C PHE A 22 -0.92 -1.87 9.03
N ILE A 23 -1.94 -1.55 8.23
CA ILE A 23 -3.05 -0.69 8.66
C ILE A 23 -3.83 -1.35 9.81
N ALA A 24 -4.16 -2.64 9.67
CA ALA A 24 -4.97 -3.36 10.65
C ALA A 24 -4.34 -3.42 12.05
N ILE A 25 -3.02 -3.65 12.12
CA ILE A 25 -2.35 -3.83 13.42
C ILE A 25 -1.88 -2.51 14.04
N ASN A 26 -1.54 -1.49 13.25
CA ASN A 26 -0.97 -0.25 13.77
C ASN A 26 -1.93 0.58 14.62
N GLY A 27 -3.25 0.48 14.39
CA GLY A 27 -4.23 1.08 15.27
C GLY A 27 -4.25 0.42 16.65
N LEU A 28 -4.17 -0.91 16.68
CA LEU A 28 -4.21 -1.70 17.92
C LEU A 28 -2.90 -1.58 18.72
N VAL A 29 -1.75 -1.69 18.04
CA VAL A 29 -0.44 -1.47 18.68
C VAL A 29 -0.31 -0.02 19.11
N GLY A 30 -0.80 0.93 18.31
CA GLY A 30 -0.89 2.32 18.66
C GLY A 30 -1.68 2.53 19.95
N LEU A 31 -2.86 1.90 20.10
CA LEU A 31 -3.67 1.97 21.31
C LEU A 31 -2.93 1.43 22.54
N SER A 32 -2.19 0.34 22.40
CA SER A 32 -1.44 -0.28 23.51
C SER A 32 -0.22 0.52 23.96
N LEU A 33 0.34 1.35 23.07
CA LEU A 33 1.57 2.10 23.34
C LEU A 33 1.33 3.61 23.52
N ALA A 34 0.19 4.13 23.09
CA ALA A 34 -0.09 5.56 23.12
C ALA A 34 -0.15 6.10 24.55
N PRO A 35 0.47 7.26 24.81
CA PRO A 35 0.32 7.96 26.10
C PRO A 35 -1.12 8.34 26.37
N GLU A 36 -1.88 8.70 25.35
CA GLU A 36 -3.29 9.10 25.40
C GLU A 36 -4.11 8.31 24.36
N SER A 37 -5.30 7.85 24.71
CA SER A 37 -6.12 6.97 23.86
C SER A 37 -6.46 7.58 22.49
N TRP A 38 -6.63 8.91 22.40
CA TRP A 38 -6.89 9.59 21.11
C TRP A 38 -5.72 9.52 20.14
N MET A 39 -4.50 9.25 20.61
CA MET A 39 -3.31 9.09 19.79
C MET A 39 -3.20 7.70 19.12
N ALA A 40 -4.05 6.76 19.49
CA ALA A 40 -3.99 5.36 19.01
C ALA A 40 -3.87 5.22 17.49
N THR A 41 -4.50 6.10 16.72
CA THR A 41 -4.49 6.08 15.26
C THR A 41 -3.34 6.84 14.61
N LEU A 42 -2.51 7.56 15.40
CA LEU A 42 -1.37 8.32 14.84
C LEU A 42 -0.39 7.46 14.02
N PRO A 43 -0.07 6.20 14.40
CA PRO A 43 0.76 5.36 13.55
C PRO A 43 0.13 5.10 12.17
N VAL A 44 -1.20 4.88 12.09
CA VAL A 44 -1.91 4.72 10.81
C VAL A 44 -1.88 6.02 10.01
N MET A 45 -2.11 7.16 10.66
CA MET A 45 -2.03 8.48 10.02
C MET A 45 -0.61 8.78 9.55
N GLY A 46 0.40 8.41 10.34
CA GLY A 46 1.82 8.53 9.96
C GLY A 46 2.13 7.82 8.64
N TYR A 47 1.58 6.62 8.44
CA TYR A 47 1.73 5.87 7.19
C TYR A 47 1.13 6.61 5.97
N VAL A 48 -0.06 7.21 6.13
CA VAL A 48 -0.73 7.97 5.07
C VAL A 48 0.03 9.26 4.76
N VAL A 49 0.39 10.02 5.79
CA VAL A 49 1.17 11.27 5.66
C VAL A 49 2.54 11.00 5.04
N GLY A 50 3.23 9.96 5.52
CA GLY A 50 4.49 9.51 4.95
C GLY A 50 4.39 9.17 3.46
N GLY A 51 3.29 8.52 3.05
CA GLY A 51 2.98 8.23 1.65
C GLY A 51 2.82 9.50 0.82
N ALA A 52 2.04 10.46 1.31
CA ALA A 52 1.82 11.72 0.65
C ALA A 52 3.12 12.52 0.47
N LEU A 53 3.92 12.66 1.53
CA LEU A 53 5.21 13.36 1.51
C LEU A 53 6.23 12.65 0.59
N SER A 54 6.16 11.33 0.48
CA SER A 54 7.08 10.54 -0.33
C SER A 54 6.78 10.56 -1.82
N THR A 55 5.61 11.03 -2.25
CA THR A 55 5.17 10.98 -3.66
C THR A 55 6.17 11.66 -4.60
N GLY A 56 6.66 12.84 -4.23
CA GLY A 56 7.68 13.58 -5.00
C GLY A 56 9.02 12.86 -5.06
N LEU A 57 9.45 12.25 -3.93
CA LEU A 57 10.68 11.46 -3.86
C LEU A 57 10.60 10.22 -4.75
N VAL A 58 9.46 9.51 -4.72
CA VAL A 58 9.22 8.34 -5.56
C VAL A 58 9.25 8.72 -7.03
N ALA A 59 8.56 9.81 -7.42
CA ALA A 59 8.59 10.31 -8.80
C ALA A 59 10.01 10.63 -9.26
N LYS A 60 10.81 11.32 -8.43
CA LYS A 60 12.22 11.64 -8.70
C LYS A 60 13.09 10.37 -8.81
N THR A 61 12.88 9.41 -7.93
CA THR A 61 13.62 8.13 -7.95
C THR A 61 13.31 7.34 -9.21
N GLN A 62 12.02 7.26 -9.60
CA GLN A 62 11.61 6.56 -10.81
C GLN A 62 12.10 7.23 -12.09
N SER A 63 12.08 8.57 -12.15
CA SER A 63 12.58 9.30 -13.31
C SER A 63 14.10 9.19 -13.49
N ARG A 64 14.85 9.06 -12.39
CA ARG A 64 16.32 9.00 -12.41
C ARG A 64 16.86 7.58 -12.58
N PHE A 65 16.28 6.61 -11.88
CA PHE A 65 16.81 5.24 -11.77
C PHE A 65 15.91 4.18 -12.40
N GLY A 66 14.71 4.56 -12.86
CA GLY A 66 13.73 3.67 -13.45
C GLY A 66 12.89 2.90 -12.41
N ARG A 67 11.87 2.20 -12.93
CA ARG A 67 10.87 1.47 -12.13
C ARG A 67 11.49 0.43 -11.21
N ARG A 68 12.40 -0.41 -11.76
CA ARG A 68 12.97 -1.54 -11.01
C ARG A 68 13.71 -1.10 -9.75
N ILE A 69 14.62 -0.11 -9.89
CA ILE A 69 15.41 0.38 -8.75
C ILE A 69 14.51 1.10 -7.74
N SER A 70 13.57 1.94 -8.21
CA SER A 70 12.64 2.62 -7.31
C SER A 70 11.77 1.65 -6.51
N PHE A 71 11.25 0.59 -7.14
CA PHE A 71 10.44 -0.42 -6.46
C PHE A 71 11.29 -1.23 -5.46
N GLN A 72 12.52 -1.59 -5.80
CA GLN A 72 13.43 -2.26 -4.88
C GLN A 72 13.78 -1.38 -3.67
N LEU A 73 14.03 -0.09 -3.87
CA LEU A 73 14.24 0.87 -2.78
C LEU A 73 12.98 0.96 -1.89
N GLY A 74 11.78 0.98 -2.49
CA GLY A 74 10.53 0.94 -1.74
C GLY A 74 10.42 -0.30 -0.85
N LEU A 75 10.79 -1.46 -1.37
CA LEU A 75 10.77 -2.74 -0.64
C LEU A 75 11.84 -2.82 0.46
N LEU A 76 13.03 -2.24 0.23
CA LEU A 76 14.04 -2.08 1.28
C LEU A 76 13.53 -1.20 2.42
N VAL A 77 12.86 -0.10 2.09
CA VAL A 77 12.21 0.75 3.09
C VAL A 77 11.09 0.01 3.82
N ALA A 78 10.31 -0.84 3.13
CA ALA A 78 9.31 -1.69 3.76
C ALA A 78 9.92 -2.66 4.77
N LEU A 79 11.01 -3.33 4.40
CA LEU A 79 11.74 -4.23 5.31
C LEU A 79 12.27 -3.47 6.52
N PHE A 80 12.96 -2.35 6.29
CA PHE A 80 13.51 -1.52 7.36
C PHE A 80 12.42 -1.00 8.30
N SER A 81 11.33 -0.48 7.76
CA SER A 81 10.21 0.03 8.57
C SER A 81 9.48 -1.08 9.34
N ALA A 82 9.36 -2.29 8.78
CA ALA A 82 8.78 -3.42 9.49
C ALA A 82 9.66 -3.85 10.68
N LEU A 83 10.98 -3.91 10.51
CA LEU A 83 11.91 -4.21 11.60
C LEU A 83 11.92 -3.10 12.65
N LEU A 84 11.85 -1.84 12.23
CA LEU A 84 11.77 -0.70 13.15
C LEU A 84 10.46 -0.70 13.94
N ALA A 85 9.34 -1.04 13.31
CA ALA A 85 8.05 -1.18 13.98
C ALA A 85 8.04 -2.38 14.94
N ALA A 86 8.68 -3.50 14.59
CA ALA A 86 8.89 -4.63 15.48
C ALA A 86 9.70 -4.23 16.72
N TYR A 87 10.78 -3.49 16.54
CA TYR A 87 11.60 -2.97 17.63
C TYR A 87 10.83 -1.94 18.49
N ALA A 88 10.02 -1.07 17.87
CA ALA A 88 9.15 -0.13 18.58
C ALA A 88 8.13 -0.83 19.45
N ALA A 89 7.50 -1.90 18.95
CA ALA A 89 6.57 -2.72 19.72
C ALA A 89 7.26 -3.43 20.89
N TRP A 90 8.43 -4.02 20.65
CA TRP A 90 9.22 -4.70 21.67
C TRP A 90 9.72 -3.75 22.77
N SER A 91 10.19 -2.56 22.38
CA SER A 91 10.69 -1.54 23.32
C SER A 91 9.59 -0.67 23.93
N HIS A 92 8.32 -0.95 23.64
CA HIS A 92 7.16 -0.17 24.07
C HIS A 92 7.28 1.35 23.75
N ASN A 93 7.85 1.68 22.59
CA ASN A 93 8.09 3.06 22.20
C ASN A 93 7.10 3.54 21.13
N PHE A 94 6.10 4.31 21.56
CA PHE A 94 5.06 4.85 20.70
C PHE A 94 5.60 5.75 19.56
N TRP A 95 6.48 6.68 19.89
CA TRP A 95 6.99 7.64 18.89
C TRP A 95 7.88 6.97 17.85
N LEU A 96 8.60 5.94 18.25
CA LEU A 96 9.37 5.12 17.32
C LEU A 96 8.46 4.36 16.36
N LEU A 97 7.30 3.87 16.83
CA LEU A 97 6.28 3.26 15.97
C LEU A 97 5.74 4.27 14.96
N VAL A 98 5.38 5.49 15.39
CA VAL A 98 4.94 6.57 14.49
C VAL A 98 6.01 6.87 13.45
N CYS A 99 7.27 6.98 13.85
CA CYS A 99 8.37 7.21 12.92
C CYS A 99 8.52 6.08 11.90
N ALA A 100 8.46 4.82 12.35
CA ALA A 100 8.50 3.65 11.48
C ALA A 100 7.37 3.66 10.43
N THR A 101 6.16 4.07 10.83
CA THR A 101 5.02 4.13 9.91
C THR A 101 5.15 5.27 8.90
N VAL A 102 5.67 6.43 9.29
CA VAL A 102 5.96 7.55 8.35
C VAL A 102 6.98 7.09 7.30
N ILE A 103 8.05 6.40 7.71
CA ILE A 103 9.06 5.86 6.80
C ILE A 103 8.43 4.84 5.84
N ALA A 104 7.56 3.95 6.35
CA ALA A 104 6.84 2.96 5.53
C ALA A 104 5.97 3.61 4.44
N GLY A 105 5.57 4.86 4.60
CA GLY A 105 4.83 5.63 3.59
C GLY A 105 5.54 5.70 2.24
N TYR A 106 6.87 5.74 2.20
CA TYR A 106 7.63 5.68 0.95
C TYR A 106 7.37 4.38 0.17
N TYR A 107 7.30 3.26 0.85
CA TYR A 107 6.90 1.99 0.24
C TYR A 107 5.45 2.02 -0.27
N SER A 108 4.53 2.57 0.52
CA SER A 108 3.14 2.73 0.12
C SER A 108 3.01 3.53 -1.18
N ALA A 109 3.69 4.67 -1.27
CA ALA A 109 3.70 5.50 -2.47
C ALA A 109 4.25 4.77 -3.71
N ASN A 110 5.30 3.94 -3.53
CA ASN A 110 5.85 3.09 -4.60
C ASN A 110 4.86 2.00 -5.05
N GLY A 111 4.23 1.29 -4.12
CA GLY A 111 3.32 0.19 -4.39
C GLY A 111 2.09 0.62 -5.18
N GLN A 112 1.58 1.83 -4.92
CA GLN A 112 0.48 2.42 -5.68
C GLN A 112 0.78 2.59 -7.18
N LEU A 113 2.05 2.55 -7.57
CA LEU A 113 2.47 2.72 -8.96
C LEU A 113 2.61 1.39 -9.73
N TYR A 114 2.42 0.23 -9.09
CA TYR A 114 2.48 -1.08 -9.78
C TYR A 114 1.45 -1.18 -10.90
N ARG A 115 0.24 -0.61 -10.71
CA ARG A 115 -0.81 -0.55 -11.74
C ARG A 115 -0.37 0.20 -13.02
N PHE A 116 0.42 1.26 -12.88
CA PHE A 116 0.95 1.98 -14.04
C PHE A 116 2.09 1.21 -14.71
N ALA A 117 2.93 0.54 -13.93
CA ALA A 117 3.96 -0.34 -14.46
C ALA A 117 3.35 -1.53 -15.24
N ALA A 118 2.16 -2.01 -14.86
CA ALA A 118 1.43 -3.03 -15.63
C ALA A 118 1.09 -2.56 -17.05
N ALA A 119 0.65 -1.32 -17.20
CA ALA A 119 0.36 -0.73 -18.50
C ALA A 119 1.62 -0.63 -19.38
N GLU A 120 2.78 -0.31 -18.79
CA GLU A 120 4.07 -0.22 -19.49
C GLU A 120 4.63 -1.58 -19.91
N LEU A 121 4.31 -2.66 -19.18
CA LEU A 121 4.72 -4.03 -19.47
C LEU A 121 3.84 -4.72 -20.53
N SER A 122 2.78 -4.06 -21.00
CA SER A 122 1.80 -4.63 -21.91
C SER A 122 1.78 -3.91 -23.25
N VAL A 123 1.33 -4.62 -24.29
CA VAL A 123 1.02 -4.01 -25.59
C VAL A 123 -0.23 -3.14 -25.47
N GLU A 124 -0.36 -2.14 -26.33
CA GLU A 124 -1.41 -1.10 -26.25
C GLU A 124 -2.83 -1.68 -26.14
N SER A 125 -3.15 -2.68 -26.95
CA SER A 125 -4.46 -3.35 -26.97
C SER A 125 -4.78 -4.16 -25.71
N PHE A 126 -3.79 -4.38 -24.81
CA PHE A 126 -3.94 -5.17 -23.59
C PHE A 126 -3.74 -4.36 -22.31
N ARG A 127 -3.45 -3.05 -22.41
CA ARG A 127 -3.11 -2.20 -21.24
C ARG A 127 -4.16 -2.22 -20.13
N GLU A 128 -5.43 -2.04 -20.49
CA GLU A 128 -6.54 -2.03 -19.53
C GLU A 128 -6.67 -3.38 -18.80
N LYS A 129 -6.57 -4.48 -19.56
CA LYS A 129 -6.61 -5.84 -18.98
C LYS A 129 -5.39 -6.11 -18.11
N ALA A 130 -4.22 -5.60 -18.47
CA ALA A 130 -3.00 -5.75 -17.69
C ALA A 130 -3.11 -5.04 -16.33
N VAL A 131 -3.64 -3.82 -16.30
CA VAL A 131 -3.93 -3.07 -15.07
C VAL A 131 -4.92 -3.84 -14.20
N SER A 132 -6.04 -4.30 -14.79
CA SER A 132 -7.05 -5.08 -14.08
C SER A 132 -6.49 -6.38 -13.49
N LEU A 133 -5.63 -7.09 -14.25
CA LEU A 133 -4.99 -8.32 -13.80
C LEU A 133 -4.06 -8.09 -12.60
N VAL A 134 -3.24 -7.03 -12.66
CA VAL A 134 -2.35 -6.67 -11.55
C VAL A 134 -3.17 -6.26 -10.33
N MET A 135 -4.23 -5.46 -10.52
CA MET A 135 -5.12 -5.08 -9.41
C MET A 135 -5.83 -6.30 -8.80
N ALA A 136 -6.23 -7.28 -9.64
CA ALA A 136 -6.79 -8.55 -9.16
C ALA A 136 -5.83 -9.35 -8.29
N GLY A 137 -4.51 -9.24 -8.51
CA GLY A 137 -3.50 -9.79 -7.61
C GLY A 137 -3.64 -9.29 -6.17
N GLY A 138 -4.24 -8.12 -5.98
CA GLY A 138 -4.56 -7.56 -4.67
C GLY A 138 -5.54 -8.38 -3.83
N LEU A 139 -6.40 -9.20 -4.45
CA LEU A 139 -7.29 -10.12 -3.72
C LEU A 139 -6.51 -11.16 -2.90
N ILE A 140 -5.31 -11.54 -3.35
CA ILE A 140 -4.41 -12.40 -2.55
C ILE A 140 -4.07 -11.68 -1.24
N GLY A 141 -3.73 -10.39 -1.33
CA GLY A 141 -3.42 -9.58 -0.16
C GLY A 141 -4.62 -9.35 0.77
N ALA A 142 -5.83 -9.27 0.20
CA ALA A 142 -7.07 -9.15 0.97
C ALA A 142 -7.27 -10.35 1.92
N ILE A 143 -7.00 -11.55 1.43
CA ILE A 143 -7.14 -12.79 2.20
C ILE A 143 -5.92 -13.03 3.09
N VAL A 144 -4.71 -12.94 2.51
CA VAL A 144 -3.47 -13.28 3.23
C VAL A 144 -3.17 -12.28 4.33
N GLY A 145 -3.41 -10.97 4.11
CA GLY A 145 -3.03 -9.92 5.07
C GLY A 145 -3.65 -10.06 6.45
N PRO A 146 -4.98 -10.02 6.59
CA PRO A 146 -5.65 -10.17 7.88
C PRO A 146 -5.38 -11.51 8.55
N ASN A 147 -5.34 -12.60 7.76
CA ASN A 147 -5.02 -13.94 8.26
C ASN A 147 -3.57 -14.04 8.76
N LEU A 148 -2.62 -13.40 8.09
CA LEU A 148 -1.22 -13.31 8.54
C LEU A 148 -1.14 -12.60 9.89
N ALA A 149 -1.79 -11.43 10.01
CA ALA A 149 -1.85 -10.68 11.26
C ALA A 149 -2.44 -11.53 12.40
N SER A 150 -3.57 -12.19 12.14
CA SER A 150 -4.26 -13.01 13.13
C SER A 150 -3.41 -14.18 13.62
N ARG A 151 -2.75 -14.91 12.70
CA ARG A 151 -1.94 -16.08 13.03
C ARG A 151 -0.61 -15.75 13.69
N THR A 152 -0.06 -14.56 13.42
CA THR A 152 1.26 -14.16 13.94
C THR A 152 1.18 -13.24 15.16
N ARG A 153 -0.04 -12.81 15.55
CA ARG A 153 -0.27 -11.89 16.67
C ARG A 153 0.36 -12.34 17.98
N THR A 154 0.26 -13.64 18.29
CA THR A 154 0.61 -14.23 19.57
C THR A 154 1.81 -15.17 19.50
N LEU A 155 2.64 -15.08 18.44
CA LEU A 155 3.85 -15.89 18.30
C LEU A 155 4.94 -15.53 19.31
N TYR A 156 4.89 -14.32 19.83
CA TYR A 156 5.84 -13.81 20.82
C TYR A 156 5.07 -13.25 22.01
N GLU A 157 5.74 -13.07 23.15
CA GLU A 157 5.16 -12.45 24.34
C GLU A 157 4.65 -11.02 24.06
N THR A 158 5.38 -10.25 23.25
CA THR A 158 4.93 -8.95 22.77
C THR A 158 3.89 -9.12 21.65
N PRO A 159 2.63 -8.70 21.86
CA PRO A 159 1.59 -8.81 20.85
C PRO A 159 1.98 -8.11 19.54
N PHE A 160 1.66 -8.74 18.42
CA PHE A 160 1.93 -8.26 17.05
C PHE A 160 3.42 -8.16 16.66
N LEU A 161 4.38 -8.46 17.53
CA LEU A 161 5.80 -8.52 17.14
C LEU A 161 5.99 -9.51 15.98
N GLY A 162 5.37 -10.69 16.07
CA GLY A 162 5.37 -11.69 15.00
C GLY A 162 4.78 -11.19 13.70
N ALA A 163 3.76 -10.35 13.77
CA ALA A 163 3.15 -9.76 12.58
C ALA A 163 4.12 -8.81 11.85
N TYR A 164 4.83 -7.94 12.56
CA TYR A 164 5.85 -7.08 11.96
C TYR A 164 7.01 -7.88 11.36
N MET A 165 7.48 -8.95 12.03
CA MET A 165 8.50 -9.84 11.49
C MET A 165 8.02 -10.54 10.21
N ALA A 166 6.77 -11.01 10.18
CA ALA A 166 6.15 -11.59 9.00
C ALA A 166 6.06 -10.59 7.83
N LEU A 167 5.75 -9.31 8.10
CA LEU A 167 5.78 -8.25 7.08
C LEU A 167 7.17 -8.03 6.51
N GLY A 168 8.23 -8.16 7.31
CA GLY A 168 9.62 -8.17 6.84
C GLY A 168 9.88 -9.31 5.86
N ILE A 169 9.39 -10.52 6.17
CA ILE A 169 9.50 -11.68 5.26
C ILE A 169 8.73 -11.43 3.96
N VAL A 170 7.51 -10.90 4.04
CA VAL A 170 6.71 -10.52 2.85
C VAL A 170 7.46 -9.50 2.00
N ALA A 171 8.14 -8.53 2.60
CA ALA A 171 8.95 -7.56 1.87
C ALA A 171 10.13 -8.22 1.14
N ILE A 172 10.82 -9.17 1.77
CA ILE A 172 11.90 -9.95 1.15
C ILE A 172 11.37 -10.78 -0.03
N LEU A 173 10.25 -11.47 0.13
CA LEU A 173 9.61 -12.24 -0.96
C LEU A 173 9.23 -11.32 -2.13
N ALA A 174 8.71 -10.13 -1.83
CA ALA A 174 8.39 -9.13 -2.84
C ALA A 174 9.66 -8.60 -3.54
N MET A 175 10.78 -8.43 -2.83
CA MET A 175 12.07 -8.05 -3.43
C MET A 175 12.57 -9.13 -4.40
N VAL A 176 12.50 -10.39 -4.04
CA VAL A 176 12.88 -11.52 -4.91
C VAL A 176 11.98 -11.55 -6.15
N CYS A 177 10.67 -11.42 -5.96
CA CYS A 177 9.71 -11.35 -7.06
C CYS A 177 10.01 -10.17 -8.00
N MET A 178 10.19 -8.96 -7.44
CA MET A 178 10.46 -7.74 -8.18
C MET A 178 11.79 -7.78 -8.94
N SER A 179 12.81 -8.43 -8.39
CA SER A 179 14.12 -8.60 -9.04
C SER A 179 14.05 -9.39 -10.35
N SER A 180 13.04 -10.24 -10.48
CA SER A 180 12.80 -11.07 -11.67
C SER A 180 12.02 -10.37 -12.78
N ILE A 181 11.55 -9.13 -12.53
CA ILE A 181 10.80 -8.34 -13.50
C ILE A 181 11.76 -7.43 -14.28
N ARG A 182 11.63 -7.42 -15.60
CA ARG A 182 12.34 -6.50 -16.48
C ARG A 182 11.37 -5.40 -16.92
N PHE A 183 11.63 -4.18 -16.50
CA PHE A 183 10.87 -3.01 -16.92
C PHE A 183 11.52 -2.36 -18.15
N PRO A 184 10.74 -1.66 -19.00
CA PRO A 184 11.29 -0.84 -20.08
C PRO A 184 12.28 0.19 -19.53
N ALA A 185 13.30 0.50 -20.31
CA ALA A 185 14.26 1.55 -19.94
C ALA A 185 13.55 2.91 -19.88
N VAL A 186 14.02 3.76 -18.97
CA VAL A 186 13.54 5.16 -18.93
C VAL A 186 13.96 5.83 -20.24
N PRO A 187 13.00 6.41 -20.99
CA PRO A 187 13.36 7.14 -22.21
C PRO A 187 14.33 8.27 -21.87
N ALA A 188 15.45 8.35 -22.59
CA ALA A 188 16.36 9.47 -22.45
C ALA A 188 15.61 10.75 -22.87
N LYS A 189 15.63 11.79 -22.03
CA LYS A 189 15.12 13.11 -22.40
C LYS A 189 15.92 13.62 -23.59
N LYS A 190 15.25 13.85 -24.71
CA LYS A 190 15.88 14.50 -25.87
C LYS A 190 15.98 16.01 -25.63
N PRO A 191 17.05 16.66 -26.09
CA PRO A 191 17.09 18.12 -26.15
C PRO A 191 15.91 18.60 -27.02
N GLY A 192 15.01 19.40 -26.44
CA GLY A 192 13.79 19.89 -27.12
C GLY A 192 12.48 19.18 -26.73
N ASP A 193 12.53 18.13 -25.88
CA ASP A 193 11.29 17.58 -25.31
C ASP A 193 10.59 18.68 -24.51
N SER A 194 9.31 18.93 -24.84
CA SER A 194 8.49 19.94 -24.18
C SER A 194 8.50 19.69 -22.65
N VAL A 195 8.87 20.71 -21.92
CA VAL A 195 8.64 20.73 -20.48
C VAL A 195 7.12 20.61 -20.31
N GLY A 196 6.67 19.54 -19.65
CA GLY A 196 5.24 19.31 -19.43
C GLY A 196 4.57 20.54 -18.80
N ARG A 197 3.25 20.63 -18.90
CA ARG A 197 2.49 21.76 -18.33
C ARG A 197 2.87 22.03 -16.88
N PRO A 198 3.01 23.31 -16.46
CA PRO A 198 3.30 23.66 -15.08
C PRO A 198 2.28 23.04 -14.12
N LEU A 199 2.74 22.55 -12.97
CA LEU A 199 1.86 21.96 -11.96
C LEU A 199 0.75 22.93 -11.52
N SER A 200 1.07 24.23 -11.44
CA SER A 200 0.11 25.29 -11.10
C SER A 200 -1.05 25.42 -12.09
N GLU A 201 -0.80 25.18 -13.39
CA GLU A 201 -1.84 25.16 -14.41
C GLU A 201 -2.75 23.92 -14.28
N ILE A 202 -2.16 22.75 -14.03
CA ILE A 202 -2.91 21.51 -13.83
C ILE A 202 -3.79 21.60 -12.59
N MET A 203 -3.26 22.11 -11.47
CA MET A 203 -3.99 22.22 -10.20
C MET A 203 -5.17 23.20 -10.24
N ARG A 204 -5.20 24.13 -11.20
CA ARG A 204 -6.30 25.09 -11.38
C ARG A 204 -7.44 24.56 -12.26
N GLN A 205 -7.27 23.40 -12.89
CA GLN A 205 -8.33 22.82 -13.73
C GLN A 205 -9.49 22.30 -12.87
N PRO A 206 -10.74 22.71 -13.12
CA PRO A 206 -11.90 22.25 -12.34
C PRO A 206 -12.02 20.73 -12.29
N VAL A 207 -11.78 20.05 -13.42
CA VAL A 207 -11.80 18.58 -13.52
C VAL A 207 -10.77 17.94 -12.60
N PHE A 208 -9.55 18.52 -12.52
CA PHE A 208 -8.51 18.04 -11.61
C PHE A 208 -8.93 18.23 -10.15
N ILE A 209 -9.47 19.40 -9.79
CA ILE A 209 -9.90 19.71 -8.42
C ILE A 209 -10.99 18.75 -7.98
N VAL A 210 -12.02 18.54 -8.80
CA VAL A 210 -13.13 17.62 -8.50
C VAL A 210 -12.62 16.18 -8.36
N ALA A 211 -11.79 15.71 -9.30
CA ALA A 211 -11.24 14.36 -9.26
C ALA A 211 -10.34 14.14 -8.03
N ALA A 212 -9.49 15.11 -7.72
CA ALA A 212 -8.60 15.06 -6.55
C ALA A 212 -9.40 15.09 -5.23
N ALA A 213 -10.41 15.95 -5.13
CA ALA A 213 -11.28 16.02 -3.95
C ALA A 213 -12.08 14.72 -3.75
N ALA A 214 -12.69 14.20 -4.82
CA ALA A 214 -13.42 12.93 -4.76
C ALA A 214 -12.51 11.77 -4.35
N ALA A 215 -11.31 11.67 -4.92
CA ALA A 215 -10.31 10.65 -4.56
C ALA A 215 -9.87 10.80 -3.09
N ALA A 216 -9.60 12.03 -2.63
CA ALA A 216 -9.16 12.28 -1.25
C ALA A 216 -10.26 11.92 -0.24
N LEU A 217 -11.50 12.31 -0.48
CA LEU A 217 -12.64 11.99 0.38
C LEU A 217 -12.89 10.48 0.43
N SER A 218 -12.94 9.81 -0.74
CA SER A 218 -13.15 8.36 -0.82
C SER A 218 -12.04 7.60 -0.11
N TYR A 219 -10.78 7.99 -0.31
CA TYR A 219 -9.63 7.38 0.35
C TYR A 219 -9.64 7.65 1.86
N GLY A 220 -10.08 8.85 2.29
CA GLY A 220 -10.24 9.21 3.69
C GLY A 220 -11.27 8.34 4.40
N VAL A 221 -12.46 8.15 3.81
CA VAL A 221 -13.52 7.28 4.34
C VAL A 221 -13.03 5.83 4.43
N MET A 222 -12.39 5.32 3.37
CA MET A 222 -11.82 3.99 3.35
C MET A 222 -10.83 3.77 4.49
N ASN A 223 -9.86 4.68 4.67
CA ASN A 223 -8.87 4.57 5.74
C ASN A 223 -9.49 4.70 7.14
N LEU A 224 -10.49 5.57 7.30
CA LEU A 224 -11.23 5.71 8.56
C LEU A 224 -11.86 4.37 8.94
N LEU A 225 -12.57 3.74 8.03
CA LEU A 225 -13.21 2.43 8.28
C LEU A 225 -12.18 1.36 8.59
N MET A 226 -11.10 1.26 7.82
CA MET A 226 -10.05 0.26 8.04
C MET A 226 -9.31 0.45 9.37
N ALA A 227 -9.09 1.69 9.82
CA ALA A 227 -8.40 1.97 11.06
C ALA A 227 -9.32 1.87 12.29
N ALA A 228 -10.56 2.38 12.18
CA ALA A 228 -11.48 2.44 13.30
C ALA A 228 -12.16 1.09 13.60
N THR A 229 -12.42 0.26 12.58
CA THR A 229 -13.15 -1.00 12.76
C THR A 229 -12.44 -1.96 13.73
N PRO A 230 -11.14 -2.28 13.62
CA PRO A 230 -10.47 -3.16 14.58
C PRO A 230 -10.49 -2.60 16.00
N LEU A 231 -10.35 -1.27 16.15
CA LEU A 231 -10.40 -0.61 17.46
C LEU A 231 -11.80 -0.69 18.08
N ALA A 232 -12.83 -0.36 17.31
CA ALA A 232 -14.21 -0.43 17.75
C ALA A 232 -14.60 -1.87 18.16
N MET A 233 -14.23 -2.86 17.35
CA MET A 233 -14.48 -4.26 17.63
C MET A 233 -13.77 -4.72 18.92
N GLN A 234 -12.53 -4.28 19.14
CA GLN A 234 -11.80 -4.58 20.38
C GLN A 234 -12.49 -3.97 21.60
N VAL A 235 -12.95 -2.72 21.52
CA VAL A 235 -13.70 -2.05 22.60
C VAL A 235 -15.02 -2.78 22.90
N CYS A 236 -15.68 -3.32 21.86
CA CYS A 236 -16.89 -4.12 22.01
C CYS A 236 -16.62 -5.57 22.45
N GLY A 237 -15.37 -5.96 22.71
CA GLY A 237 -15.02 -7.29 23.22
C GLY A 237 -14.93 -8.39 22.14
N TYR A 238 -14.97 -8.05 20.84
CA TYR A 238 -14.80 -9.03 19.78
C TYR A 238 -13.35 -9.49 19.68
N ALA A 239 -13.16 -10.75 19.24
CA ALA A 239 -11.83 -11.29 18.98
C ALA A 239 -11.18 -10.60 17.77
N PHE A 240 -9.84 -10.53 17.75
CA PHE A 240 -9.12 -9.98 16.58
C PHE A 240 -9.38 -10.77 15.30
N SER A 241 -9.66 -12.08 15.38
CA SER A 241 -10.07 -12.90 14.24
C SER A 241 -11.32 -12.37 13.53
N ASP A 242 -12.29 -11.85 14.30
CA ASP A 242 -13.52 -11.30 13.77
C ASP A 242 -13.24 -9.98 13.04
N ALA A 243 -12.41 -9.13 13.65
CA ALA A 243 -11.95 -7.90 13.01
C ALA A 243 -11.15 -8.19 11.72
N ALA A 244 -10.30 -9.21 11.72
CA ALA A 244 -9.56 -9.65 10.55
C ALA A 244 -10.50 -10.11 9.42
N LEU A 245 -11.56 -10.85 9.75
CA LEU A 245 -12.58 -11.28 8.79
C LEU A 245 -13.35 -10.10 8.20
N VAL A 246 -13.72 -9.12 9.01
CA VAL A 246 -14.39 -7.89 8.52
C VAL A 246 -13.47 -7.12 7.57
N LEU A 247 -12.19 -6.97 7.89
CA LEU A 247 -11.22 -6.32 7.02
C LEU A 247 -10.99 -7.11 5.73
N GLU A 248 -10.97 -8.44 5.79
CA GLU A 248 -10.86 -9.30 4.61
C GLU A 248 -12.00 -9.02 3.62
N TRP A 249 -13.24 -9.05 4.09
CA TRP A 249 -14.41 -8.74 3.27
C TRP A 249 -14.45 -7.31 2.78
N HIS A 250 -14.01 -6.35 3.60
CA HIS A 250 -13.87 -4.96 3.17
C HIS A 250 -12.91 -4.82 1.98
N VAL A 251 -11.73 -5.43 2.06
CA VAL A 251 -10.72 -5.36 1.00
C VAL A 251 -11.15 -6.14 -0.24
N ILE A 252 -11.81 -7.31 -0.08
CA ILE A 252 -12.44 -8.03 -1.20
C ILE A 252 -13.43 -7.12 -1.90
N GLY A 253 -14.31 -6.43 -1.16
CA GLY A 253 -15.28 -5.48 -1.70
C GLY A 253 -14.65 -4.30 -2.45
N MET A 254 -13.42 -3.89 -2.09
CA MET A 254 -12.68 -2.85 -2.81
C MET A 254 -12.17 -3.33 -4.18
N PHE A 255 -11.71 -4.56 -4.29
CA PHE A 255 -11.04 -5.08 -5.50
C PHE A 255 -11.95 -5.90 -6.42
N ALA A 256 -12.93 -6.62 -5.87
CA ALA A 256 -13.84 -7.45 -6.66
C ALA A 256 -14.62 -6.66 -7.74
N PRO A 257 -15.11 -5.44 -7.49
CA PRO A 257 -15.78 -4.65 -8.52
C PRO A 257 -14.88 -4.33 -9.72
N GLY A 258 -13.57 -4.27 -9.53
CA GLY A 258 -12.59 -3.99 -10.61
C GLY A 258 -12.67 -4.95 -11.79
N PHE A 259 -13.19 -6.17 -11.61
CA PHE A 259 -13.37 -7.15 -12.70
C PHE A 259 -14.48 -6.76 -13.68
N PHE A 260 -15.50 -6.02 -13.25
CA PHE A 260 -16.63 -5.65 -14.08
C PHE A 260 -16.85 -4.15 -14.25
N THR A 261 -16.26 -3.32 -13.38
CA THR A 261 -16.39 -1.85 -13.46
C THR A 261 -15.90 -1.30 -14.80
N GLY A 262 -14.82 -1.85 -15.37
CA GLY A 262 -14.32 -1.45 -16.69
C GLY A 262 -15.35 -1.65 -17.81
N HIS A 263 -16.15 -2.72 -17.75
CA HIS A 263 -17.22 -2.96 -18.72
C HIS A 263 -18.39 -1.96 -18.52
N LEU A 264 -18.69 -1.61 -17.26
CA LEU A 264 -19.74 -0.64 -16.95
C LEU A 264 -19.35 0.77 -17.43
N ILE A 265 -18.13 1.20 -17.19
CA ILE A 265 -17.61 2.48 -17.67
C ILE A 265 -17.66 2.55 -19.20
N LYS A 266 -17.29 1.46 -19.89
CA LYS A 266 -17.34 1.42 -21.36
C LYS A 266 -18.77 1.51 -21.91
N LYS A 267 -19.76 1.02 -21.15
CA LYS A 267 -21.17 0.99 -21.56
C LYS A 267 -21.94 2.27 -21.22
N PHE A 268 -21.62 2.90 -20.10
CA PHE A 268 -22.42 4.01 -19.55
C PHE A 268 -21.66 5.35 -19.51
N GLY A 269 -20.36 5.36 -19.77
CA GLY A 269 -19.49 6.54 -19.72
C GLY A 269 -18.75 6.69 -18.40
#